data_b3ad1201f0df952064602003d0fdb71f
#
_entry.id   b3ad1201f0df952064602003d0fdb71f
#
_cell.length_a   1.000
_cell.length_b   1.000
_cell.length_c   1.000
_cell.angle_alpha   90.00
_cell.angle_beta   90.00
_cell.angle_gamma   90.00
#
_symmetry.space_group_name_H-M   'P 1'
#
loop_
_entity.id
_entity.type
_entity.pdbx_description
1 polymer ?
#
loop_
_entity_poly.entity_id
_entity_poly.type
_entity_poly.pdbx_seq_one_letter_code
_entity_poly.pdbx_strand_id
1 'polypeptide(L)'
;MAVDRFGYADLPEHIDYLLITHGHHDHFVIETLLRLRHRIGTLVVPSNSQAFYVDFSLRLLAGKLGFKRVREVECFDEVAFEGGRIVALPFLGEHNDMPSAKSAYLVQAGSKSVMFAADSNCLDEAIYEPLHELAGPIDALFIGMESVGAPLSWVYGPMLPIKPDHHHSQDRRSSGCDSERALKFAAAVRCRRAFVYAVGREPWLKHLLALNPGENDAYMMDIRAFIEGLKRDRGVAGQLLFGKCEIFISDRGAR
;
A
#
# COMPACT_ATOMS: atom_id res chain seq x y z
N MET A 1 -4.99 -18.22 19.70
CA MET A 1 -6.13 -18.13 18.78
C MET A 1 -5.64 -18.43 17.37
N ALA A 2 -6.35 -19.25 16.61
CA ALA A 2 -6.06 -19.40 15.18
C ALA A 2 -6.49 -18.09 14.49
N VAL A 3 -5.58 -17.48 13.74
CA VAL A 3 -5.89 -16.29 12.93
C VAL A 3 -6.45 -16.77 11.62
N ASP A 4 -7.63 -16.29 11.24
CA ASP A 4 -8.21 -16.61 9.95
C ASP A 4 -7.34 -15.98 8.86
N ARG A 5 -6.94 -16.81 7.88
CA ARG A 5 -5.95 -16.47 6.89
C ARG A 5 -6.60 -16.28 5.54
N PHE A 6 -6.37 -15.14 4.93
CA PHE A 6 -6.73 -14.93 3.54
C PHE A 6 -5.76 -15.71 2.63
N GLY A 7 -6.31 -16.54 1.77
CA GLY A 7 -5.52 -17.40 0.88
C GLY A 7 -6.00 -17.34 -0.57
N TYR A 8 -5.30 -18.05 -1.44
CA TYR A 8 -5.65 -18.10 -2.87
C TYR A 8 -7.06 -18.64 -3.16
N ALA A 9 -7.59 -19.46 -2.24
CA ALA A 9 -8.95 -19.99 -2.35
C ALA A 9 -10.04 -18.95 -2.05
N ASP A 10 -9.69 -17.88 -1.34
CA ASP A 10 -10.60 -16.77 -1.03
C ASP A 10 -10.71 -15.76 -2.19
N LEU A 11 -9.80 -15.83 -3.15
CA LEU A 11 -9.81 -14.95 -4.32
C LEU A 11 -10.84 -15.43 -5.35
N PRO A 12 -11.52 -14.50 -6.05
CA PRO A 12 -12.43 -14.84 -7.13
C PRO A 12 -11.68 -15.57 -8.27
N GLU A 13 -12.41 -16.37 -9.03
CA GLU A 13 -11.85 -17.06 -10.20
C GLU A 13 -11.40 -16.09 -11.30
N HIS A 14 -12.08 -14.94 -11.40
CA HIS A 14 -11.72 -13.85 -12.30
C HIS A 14 -11.51 -12.56 -11.52
N ILE A 15 -10.41 -11.87 -11.82
CA ILE A 15 -10.00 -10.58 -11.27
C ILE A 15 -9.85 -9.62 -12.45
N ASP A 16 -10.74 -8.64 -12.57
CA ASP A 16 -10.70 -7.70 -13.70
C ASP A 16 -9.38 -6.91 -13.72
N TYR A 17 -8.98 -6.38 -12.57
CA TYR A 17 -7.78 -5.58 -12.42
C TYR A 17 -6.97 -6.00 -11.20
N LEU A 18 -5.68 -6.18 -11.39
CA LEU A 18 -4.70 -6.24 -10.31
C LEU A 18 -3.83 -4.98 -10.35
N LEU A 19 -3.79 -4.24 -9.24
CA LEU A 19 -3.04 -2.99 -9.13
C LEU A 19 -1.73 -3.25 -8.39
N ILE A 20 -0.62 -2.89 -9.00
CA ILE A 20 0.71 -2.92 -8.39
C ILE A 20 1.12 -1.50 -8.07
N THR A 21 1.45 -1.22 -6.83
CA THR A 21 1.86 0.10 -6.39
C THR A 21 3.32 0.40 -6.72
N HIS A 22 4.20 -0.58 -6.58
CA HIS A 22 5.63 -0.45 -6.87
C HIS A 22 6.33 -1.82 -6.96
N GLY A 23 7.62 -1.82 -7.28
CA GLY A 23 8.38 -3.02 -7.62
C GLY A 23 9.09 -3.73 -6.47
N HIS A 24 8.88 -3.37 -5.20
CA HIS A 24 9.47 -4.11 -4.09
C HIS A 24 8.94 -5.55 -4.02
N HIS A 25 9.73 -6.47 -3.46
CA HIS A 25 9.44 -7.91 -3.54
C HIS A 25 8.23 -8.33 -2.73
N ASP A 26 7.80 -7.55 -1.76
CA ASP A 26 6.58 -7.75 -0.97
C ASP A 26 5.33 -7.18 -1.65
N HIS A 27 5.50 -6.32 -2.65
CA HIS A 27 4.43 -5.76 -3.47
C HIS A 27 4.36 -6.37 -4.88
N PHE A 28 5.50 -6.70 -5.50
CA PHE A 28 5.58 -7.39 -6.77
C PHE A 28 6.07 -8.84 -6.57
N VAL A 29 5.24 -9.65 -5.91
CA VAL A 29 5.60 -11.02 -5.53
C VAL A 29 5.46 -11.96 -6.72
N ILE A 30 6.59 -12.34 -7.33
CA ILE A 30 6.65 -13.13 -8.57
C ILE A 30 5.87 -14.44 -8.44
N GLU A 31 6.02 -15.17 -7.33
CA GLU A 31 5.34 -16.44 -7.09
C GLU A 31 3.81 -16.26 -7.06
N THR A 32 3.33 -15.21 -6.42
CA THR A 32 1.91 -14.85 -6.37
C THR A 32 1.40 -14.50 -7.76
N LEU A 33 2.13 -13.67 -8.48
CA LEU A 33 1.79 -13.26 -9.84
C LEU A 33 1.72 -14.46 -10.81
N LEU A 34 2.68 -15.38 -10.75
CA LEU A 34 2.69 -16.60 -11.55
C LEU A 34 1.47 -17.49 -11.23
N ARG A 35 1.06 -17.59 -9.99
CA ARG A 35 -0.12 -18.37 -9.58
C ARG A 35 -1.42 -17.74 -10.04
N LEU A 36 -1.52 -16.42 -10.01
CA LEU A 36 -2.75 -15.69 -10.28
C LEU A 36 -2.91 -15.25 -11.74
N ARG A 37 -1.85 -15.25 -12.55
CA ARG A 37 -1.83 -14.64 -13.89
C ARG A 37 -2.99 -15.08 -14.81
N HIS A 38 -3.46 -16.30 -14.64
CA HIS A 38 -4.55 -16.85 -15.45
C HIS A 38 -5.94 -16.36 -15.01
N ARG A 39 -6.05 -15.79 -13.81
CA ARG A 39 -7.28 -15.20 -13.27
C ARG A 39 -7.37 -13.70 -13.52
N ILE A 40 -6.23 -13.04 -13.81
CA ILE A 40 -6.13 -11.59 -13.91
C ILE A 40 -6.45 -11.14 -15.32
N GLY A 41 -7.45 -10.28 -15.45
CA GLY A 41 -7.86 -9.65 -16.68
C GLY A 41 -6.83 -8.62 -17.16
N THR A 42 -6.52 -7.64 -16.35
CA THR A 42 -5.53 -6.59 -16.63
C THR A 42 -4.65 -6.32 -15.42
N LEU A 43 -3.35 -6.34 -15.62
CA LEU A 43 -2.39 -5.90 -14.62
C LEU A 43 -2.11 -4.41 -14.85
N VAL A 44 -2.32 -3.59 -13.83
CA VAL A 44 -2.01 -2.15 -13.85
C VAL A 44 -0.72 -1.94 -13.06
N VAL A 45 0.24 -1.29 -13.67
CA VAL A 45 1.57 -1.03 -13.08
C VAL A 45 1.97 0.43 -13.29
N PRO A 46 2.71 1.05 -12.36
CA PRO A 46 3.25 2.37 -12.60
C PRO A 46 4.27 2.36 -13.74
N SER A 47 4.26 3.43 -14.53
CA SER A 47 5.23 3.66 -15.58
C SER A 47 6.61 3.98 -14.99
N ASN A 48 7.66 3.58 -15.69
CA ASN A 48 9.02 4.01 -15.41
C ASN A 48 9.59 4.94 -16.49
N SER A 49 8.73 5.49 -17.35
CA SER A 49 9.12 6.35 -18.48
C SER A 49 9.86 7.61 -18.05
N GLN A 50 9.62 8.07 -16.81
CA GLN A 50 10.22 9.28 -16.23
C GLN A 50 11.40 8.96 -15.31
N ALA A 51 11.81 7.72 -15.22
CA ALA A 51 12.89 7.30 -14.34
C ALA A 51 14.23 7.89 -14.76
N PHE A 52 14.81 8.70 -13.92
CA PHE A 52 16.18 9.22 -14.10
C PHE A 52 17.23 8.12 -13.89
N TYR A 53 16.91 7.11 -13.09
CA TYR A 53 17.67 5.88 -12.89
C TYR A 53 16.80 4.69 -13.27
N VAL A 54 17.45 3.66 -13.78
CA VAL A 54 16.79 2.49 -14.39
C VAL A 54 16.13 1.63 -13.29
N ASP A 55 14.93 2.00 -12.90
CA ASP A 55 14.03 1.03 -12.27
C ASP A 55 13.67 -0.04 -13.28
N PHE A 56 13.50 -1.26 -12.79
CA PHE A 56 13.01 -2.33 -13.63
C PHE A 56 11.62 -1.97 -14.19
N SER A 57 11.46 -2.08 -15.49
CA SER A 57 10.14 -1.93 -16.08
C SER A 57 9.23 -3.05 -15.59
N LEU A 58 8.27 -2.71 -14.74
CA LEU A 58 7.27 -3.67 -14.24
C LEU A 58 6.43 -4.24 -15.37
N ARG A 59 6.18 -3.44 -16.43
CA ARG A 59 5.54 -3.93 -17.65
C ARG A 59 6.35 -5.01 -18.33
N LEU A 60 7.66 -4.80 -18.49
CA LEU A 60 8.53 -5.80 -19.11
C LEU A 60 8.58 -7.09 -18.31
N LEU A 61 8.73 -6.97 -16.99
CA LEU A 61 8.72 -8.11 -16.07
C LEU A 61 7.38 -8.86 -16.13
N ALA A 62 6.27 -8.16 -16.05
CA ALA A 62 4.94 -8.74 -16.15
C ALA A 62 4.73 -9.47 -17.49
N GLY A 63 5.20 -8.90 -18.59
CA GLY A 63 5.18 -9.55 -19.89
C GLY A 63 6.00 -10.86 -19.91
N LYS A 64 7.17 -10.89 -19.28
CA LYS A 64 7.99 -12.10 -19.12
C LYS A 64 7.33 -13.15 -18.23
N LEU A 65 6.55 -12.73 -17.24
CA LEU A 65 5.74 -13.64 -16.41
C LEU A 65 4.49 -14.18 -17.14
N GLY A 66 4.20 -13.70 -18.33
CA GLY A 66 3.13 -14.20 -19.20
C GLY A 66 1.78 -13.46 -19.04
N PHE A 67 1.78 -12.26 -18.48
CA PHE A 67 0.59 -11.41 -18.50
C PHE A 67 0.33 -10.90 -19.93
N LYS A 68 -0.91 -11.10 -20.39
CA LYS A 68 -1.30 -10.71 -21.75
C LYS A 68 -1.71 -9.24 -21.86
N ARG A 69 -2.28 -8.70 -20.79
CA ARG A 69 -2.71 -7.30 -20.72
C ARG A 69 -2.05 -6.63 -19.53
N VAL A 70 -1.12 -5.72 -19.83
CA VAL A 70 -0.42 -4.89 -18.85
C VAL A 70 -0.64 -3.44 -19.23
N ARG A 71 -1.24 -2.68 -18.35
CA ARG A 71 -1.47 -1.23 -18.49
C ARG A 71 -0.47 -0.49 -17.63
N GLU A 72 0.40 0.28 -18.25
CA GLU A 72 1.21 1.27 -17.54
C GLU A 72 0.38 2.53 -17.30
N VAL A 73 0.58 3.12 -16.13
CA VAL A 73 -0.06 4.37 -15.72
C VAL A 73 0.96 5.35 -15.17
N GLU A 74 0.78 6.60 -15.52
CA GLU A 74 1.47 7.75 -14.93
C GLU A 74 0.55 8.43 -13.91
N CYS A 75 1.12 9.35 -13.13
CA CYS A 75 0.34 10.12 -12.16
C CYS A 75 -0.86 10.79 -12.83
N PHE A 76 -2.04 10.61 -12.25
CA PHE A 76 -3.35 11.08 -12.72
C PHE A 76 -3.89 10.40 -13.98
N ASP A 77 -3.23 9.36 -14.49
CA ASP A 77 -3.84 8.51 -15.50
C ASP A 77 -5.06 7.78 -14.94
N GLU A 78 -6.05 7.62 -15.80
CA GLU A 78 -7.29 6.93 -15.48
C GLU A 78 -7.42 5.61 -16.26
N VAL A 79 -7.91 4.59 -15.59
CA VAL A 79 -8.35 3.33 -16.19
C VAL A 79 -9.85 3.18 -15.92
N ALA A 80 -10.65 3.45 -16.94
CA ALA A 80 -12.10 3.33 -16.85
C ALA A 80 -12.54 1.85 -16.87
N PHE A 81 -13.57 1.53 -16.10
CA PHE A 81 -14.29 0.26 -16.13
C PHE A 81 -15.79 0.49 -15.98
N GLU A 82 -16.59 -0.54 -16.20
CA GLU A 82 -18.04 -0.41 -16.08
C GLU A 82 -18.46 -0.01 -14.65
N GLY A 83 -19.07 1.16 -14.53
CA GLY A 83 -19.51 1.71 -13.25
C GLY A 83 -18.44 2.40 -12.42
N GLY A 84 -17.22 2.61 -12.97
CA GLY A 84 -16.18 3.29 -12.21
C GLY A 84 -14.88 3.57 -12.95
N ARG A 85 -13.88 3.97 -12.17
CA ARG A 85 -12.52 4.23 -12.66
C ARG A 85 -11.49 3.97 -11.59
N ILE A 86 -10.28 3.69 -12.02
CA ILE A 86 -9.07 3.65 -11.21
C ILE A 86 -8.22 4.85 -11.62
N VAL A 87 -7.78 5.65 -10.66
CA VAL A 87 -6.89 6.80 -10.88
C VAL A 87 -5.55 6.52 -10.22
N ALA A 88 -4.48 6.63 -10.99
CA ALA A 88 -3.12 6.57 -10.47
C ALA A 88 -2.78 7.89 -9.75
N LEU A 89 -2.21 7.80 -8.56
CA LEU A 89 -1.95 8.95 -7.70
C LEU A 89 -0.47 9.04 -7.34
N PRO A 90 0.00 10.25 -6.96
CA PRO A 90 1.34 10.41 -6.43
C PRO A 90 1.61 9.46 -5.26
N PHE A 91 2.77 8.84 -5.31
CA PHE A 91 3.32 8.02 -4.23
C PHE A 91 4.64 8.65 -3.81
N LEU A 92 4.67 9.29 -2.64
CA LEU A 92 5.82 10.02 -2.15
C LEU A 92 6.48 9.28 -0.99
N GLY A 93 7.79 9.36 -0.95
CA GLY A 93 8.61 8.75 0.09
C GLY A 93 8.84 7.27 -0.14
N GLU A 94 9.14 6.57 0.91
CA GLU A 94 9.51 5.17 0.97
C GLU A 94 10.98 4.89 0.62
N HIS A 95 11.69 4.34 1.61
CA HIS A 95 13.02 3.70 1.52
C HIS A 95 14.12 4.47 0.77
N ASN A 96 14.17 5.80 0.84
CA ASN A 96 15.12 6.64 0.10
C ASN A 96 15.21 6.33 -1.39
N ASP A 97 14.29 5.57 -1.92
CA ASP A 97 14.29 5.24 -3.31
C ASP A 97 14.02 6.48 -4.14
N MET A 98 14.80 6.64 -5.17
CA MET A 98 14.49 7.59 -6.22
C MET A 98 13.22 7.08 -6.91
N PRO A 99 12.07 7.68 -6.67
CA PRO A 99 10.81 7.08 -7.06
C PRO A 99 10.54 7.38 -8.52
N SER A 100 10.43 6.38 -9.32
CA SER A 100 9.94 6.58 -10.65
C SER A 100 8.78 5.67 -10.98
N ALA A 101 8.86 4.41 -10.59
CA ALA A 101 7.83 3.43 -10.87
C ALA A 101 6.98 3.14 -9.62
N LYS A 102 6.30 4.17 -9.11
CA LYS A 102 5.44 4.08 -7.93
C LYS A 102 4.11 4.79 -8.15
N SER A 103 3.03 4.21 -7.66
CA SER A 103 1.70 4.79 -7.70
C SER A 103 0.86 4.34 -6.50
N ALA A 104 0.22 5.30 -5.84
CA ALA A 104 -0.97 5.01 -5.05
C ALA A 104 -2.17 4.94 -5.99
N TYR A 105 -3.28 4.38 -5.53
CA TYR A 105 -4.46 4.23 -6.38
C TYR A 105 -5.73 4.70 -5.68
N LEU A 106 -6.54 5.45 -6.40
CA LEU A 106 -7.92 5.74 -6.06
C LEU A 106 -8.83 4.88 -6.93
N VAL A 107 -9.68 4.08 -6.31
CA VAL A 107 -10.72 3.32 -7.00
C VAL A 107 -12.07 3.95 -6.69
N GLN A 108 -12.75 4.39 -7.72
CA GLN A 108 -14.11 4.91 -7.64
C GLN A 108 -15.06 3.93 -8.31
N ALA A 109 -16.08 3.48 -7.59
CA ALA A 109 -17.11 2.58 -8.10
C ALA A 109 -18.49 3.05 -7.61
N GLY A 110 -19.37 3.41 -8.54
CA GLY A 110 -20.61 4.10 -8.22
C GLY A 110 -20.38 5.37 -7.43
N SER A 111 -20.98 5.48 -6.25
CA SER A 111 -20.82 6.63 -5.34
C SER A 111 -19.65 6.47 -4.34
N LYS A 112 -18.86 5.41 -4.42
CA LYS A 112 -17.83 5.06 -3.45
C LYS A 112 -16.43 5.33 -3.97
N SER A 113 -15.56 5.74 -3.04
CA SER A 113 -14.15 6.00 -3.32
C SER A 113 -13.27 5.34 -2.26
N VAL A 114 -12.31 4.54 -2.73
CA VAL A 114 -11.35 3.83 -1.88
C VAL A 114 -9.95 4.18 -2.35
N MET A 115 -9.10 4.59 -1.42
CA MET A 115 -7.71 4.92 -1.70
C MET A 115 -6.78 3.89 -1.09
N PHE A 116 -5.87 3.38 -1.91
CA PHE A 116 -4.78 2.48 -1.52
C PHE A 116 -3.46 3.24 -1.60
N ALA A 117 -2.95 3.65 -0.45
CA ALA A 117 -1.73 4.43 -0.35
C ALA A 117 -0.47 3.56 -0.23
N ALA A 118 -0.62 2.28 0.09
CA ALA A 118 0.50 1.35 0.33
C ALA A 118 1.51 1.95 1.33
N ASP A 119 2.78 1.93 0.99
CA ASP A 119 3.89 2.43 1.82
C ASP A 119 4.17 3.91 1.56
N SER A 120 3.24 4.61 0.90
CA SER A 120 3.44 6.03 0.63
C SER A 120 3.52 6.84 1.92
N ASN A 121 4.37 7.86 1.87
CA ASN A 121 4.62 8.79 2.95
C ASN A 121 4.07 10.16 2.57
N CYS A 122 3.41 10.84 3.47
CA CYS A 122 2.96 12.20 3.25
C CYS A 122 4.11 13.18 3.50
N LEU A 123 5.00 13.33 2.50
CA LEU A 123 6.10 14.30 2.57
C LEU A 123 5.60 15.74 2.40
N ASP A 124 4.55 15.90 1.58
CA ASP A 124 3.91 17.19 1.33
C ASP A 124 2.39 16.95 1.14
N GLU A 125 1.61 17.37 2.10
CA GLU A 125 0.15 17.23 2.08
C GLU A 125 -0.50 18.04 0.95
N ALA A 126 0.11 19.14 0.51
CA ALA A 126 -0.43 19.99 -0.54
C ALA A 126 -0.63 19.24 -1.88
N ILE A 127 0.15 18.19 -2.12
CA ILE A 127 -0.01 17.34 -3.32
C ILE A 127 -1.33 16.58 -3.32
N TYR A 128 -1.85 16.24 -2.14
CA TYR A 128 -3.07 15.47 -1.99
C TYR A 128 -4.32 16.33 -1.76
N GLU A 129 -4.17 17.61 -1.44
CA GLU A 129 -5.31 18.52 -1.24
C GLU A 129 -6.26 18.60 -2.45
N PRO A 130 -5.76 18.67 -3.71
CA PRO A 130 -6.64 18.71 -4.88
C PRO A 130 -7.46 17.45 -5.11
N LEU A 131 -7.12 16.33 -4.47
CA LEU A 131 -7.86 15.07 -4.66
C LEU A 131 -9.33 15.18 -4.23
N HIS A 132 -9.66 16.07 -3.28
CA HIS A 132 -11.04 16.23 -2.88
C HIS A 132 -11.90 16.90 -3.97
N GLU A 133 -11.31 17.71 -4.85
CA GLU A 133 -11.98 18.27 -6.01
C GLU A 133 -12.21 17.21 -7.09
N LEU A 134 -11.24 16.30 -7.24
CA LEU A 134 -11.30 15.22 -8.21
C LEU A 134 -12.29 14.10 -7.80
N ALA A 135 -12.32 13.76 -6.51
CA ALA A 135 -12.97 12.55 -6.01
C ALA A 135 -13.97 12.76 -4.88
N GLY A 136 -14.06 13.98 -4.34
CA GLY A 136 -14.77 14.23 -3.09
C GLY A 136 -14.08 13.56 -1.90
N PRO A 137 -14.74 13.46 -0.74
CA PRO A 137 -14.19 12.78 0.42
C PRO A 137 -13.99 11.29 0.15
N ILE A 138 -12.84 10.75 0.55
CA ILE A 138 -12.51 9.33 0.38
C ILE A 138 -13.27 8.50 1.43
N ASP A 139 -14.04 7.50 1.01
CA ASP A 139 -14.83 6.68 1.93
C ASP A 139 -13.95 5.77 2.79
N ALA A 140 -12.86 5.23 2.21
CA ALA A 140 -11.90 4.40 2.92
C ALA A 140 -10.48 4.66 2.42
N LEU A 141 -9.55 4.95 3.34
CA LEU A 141 -8.12 5.04 3.10
C LEU A 141 -7.44 3.79 3.66
N PHE A 142 -6.68 3.09 2.82
CA PHE A 142 -5.79 2.01 3.22
C PHE A 142 -4.34 2.52 3.16
N ILE A 143 -3.63 2.46 4.29
CA ILE A 143 -2.27 2.99 4.42
C ILE A 143 -1.37 2.00 5.16
N GLY A 144 -0.17 1.76 4.64
CA GLY A 144 0.92 1.12 5.36
C GLY A 144 1.58 2.13 6.29
N MET A 145 1.92 1.70 7.50
CA MET A 145 2.61 2.55 8.47
C MET A 145 3.86 1.82 8.97
N GLU A 146 4.95 2.00 8.27
CA GLU A 146 6.26 1.45 8.66
C GLU A 146 7.14 2.56 9.24
N SER A 147 6.71 3.13 10.36
CA SER A 147 7.31 4.32 10.96
C SER A 147 8.78 4.14 11.40
N VAL A 148 9.19 2.92 11.63
CA VAL A 148 10.56 2.58 12.06
C VAL A 148 11.43 2.06 10.92
N GLY A 149 10.88 1.89 9.73
CA GLY A 149 11.55 1.33 8.57
C GLY A 149 11.96 -0.15 8.72
N ALA A 150 12.35 -0.78 7.64
CA ALA A 150 12.83 -2.15 7.64
C ALA A 150 14.35 -2.24 7.87
N PRO A 151 14.85 -3.31 8.50
CA PRO A 151 16.30 -3.54 8.62
C PRO A 151 16.95 -3.62 7.23
N LEU A 152 18.12 -3.00 7.07
CA LEU A 152 18.86 -2.99 5.81
C LEU A 152 19.08 -4.41 5.25
N SER A 153 19.40 -5.38 6.12
CA SER A 153 19.57 -6.78 5.73
C SER A 153 18.29 -7.43 5.23
N TRP A 154 17.17 -6.86 5.54
CA TRP A 154 15.86 -7.36 5.17
C TRP A 154 15.47 -6.95 3.76
N VAL A 155 15.64 -5.68 3.47
CA VAL A 155 15.32 -5.10 2.16
C VAL A 155 16.34 -5.53 1.10
N TYR A 156 17.64 -5.55 1.46
CA TYR A 156 18.72 -5.77 0.52
C TYR A 156 19.56 -7.02 0.80
N GLY A 157 19.22 -7.81 1.83
CA GLY A 157 20.03 -8.93 2.28
C GLY A 157 20.54 -9.87 1.18
N PRO A 158 19.67 -10.34 0.26
CA PRO A 158 20.09 -11.21 -0.85
C PRO A 158 21.05 -10.53 -1.85
N MET A 159 21.07 -9.20 -1.91
CA MET A 159 21.89 -8.43 -2.84
C MET A 159 23.18 -7.90 -2.20
N LEU A 160 23.32 -8.01 -0.88
CA LEU A 160 24.51 -7.55 -0.17
C LEU A 160 25.62 -8.62 -0.27
N PRO A 161 26.77 -8.29 -0.87
CA PRO A 161 27.90 -9.22 -0.97
C PRO A 161 28.49 -9.56 0.39
N ILE A 162 28.32 -8.68 1.38
CA ILE A 162 28.73 -8.86 2.76
C ILE A 162 27.54 -8.57 3.65
N LYS A 163 27.20 -9.50 4.54
CA LYS A 163 26.13 -9.26 5.53
C LYS A 163 26.52 -8.10 6.42
N PRO A 164 25.66 -7.07 6.57
CA PRO A 164 25.90 -6.00 7.51
C PRO A 164 25.97 -6.57 8.93
N ASP A 165 26.78 -5.96 9.77
CA ASP A 165 26.76 -6.30 11.19
C ASP A 165 25.39 -5.95 11.80
N HIS A 166 25.16 -6.46 13.02
CA HIS A 166 23.87 -6.32 13.70
C HIS A 166 23.48 -4.85 13.92
N HIS A 167 24.47 -3.98 14.15
CA HIS A 167 24.25 -2.56 14.37
C HIS A 167 23.80 -1.85 13.08
N HIS A 168 24.50 -2.09 11.98
CA HIS A 168 24.12 -1.54 10.67
C HIS A 168 22.82 -2.14 10.15
N SER A 169 22.54 -3.41 10.46
CA SER A 169 21.27 -4.03 10.11
C SER A 169 20.08 -3.43 10.84
N GLN A 170 20.30 -2.84 12.01
CA GLN A 170 19.26 -2.14 12.78
C GLN A 170 19.14 -0.65 12.43
N ASP A 171 20.07 -0.11 11.65
CA ASP A 171 20.02 1.27 11.19
C ASP A 171 18.92 1.43 10.12
N ARG A 172 17.77 1.81 10.57
CA ARG A 172 16.56 1.98 9.76
C ARG A 172 16.47 3.43 9.31
N ARG A 173 16.91 3.71 8.11
CA ARG A 173 17.01 5.10 7.62
C ARG A 173 15.77 5.58 6.90
N SER A 174 14.99 4.70 6.38
CA SER A 174 13.80 5.06 5.66
C SER A 174 12.62 4.46 6.32
N SER A 175 11.76 5.31 6.70
CA SER A 175 10.50 4.96 7.29
C SER A 175 9.40 5.20 6.28
N GLY A 176 8.43 4.34 6.28
CA GLY A 176 7.12 4.64 5.75
C GLY A 176 6.45 5.76 6.54
N CYS A 177 5.15 5.84 6.46
CA CYS A 177 4.38 6.87 7.13
C CYS A 177 4.39 6.68 8.65
N ASP A 178 4.74 7.72 9.39
CA ASP A 178 4.53 7.81 10.84
C ASP A 178 3.13 8.38 11.17
N SER A 179 2.76 8.42 12.45
CA SER A 179 1.44 8.88 12.89
C SER A 179 1.17 10.34 12.52
N GLU A 180 2.16 11.22 12.60
CA GLU A 180 1.98 12.64 12.26
C GLU A 180 1.69 12.80 10.78
N ARG A 181 2.48 12.16 9.92
CA ARG A 181 2.31 12.21 8.46
C ARG A 181 1.04 11.51 8.02
N ALA A 182 0.69 10.38 8.64
CA ALA A 182 -0.56 9.68 8.36
C ALA A 182 -1.79 10.52 8.72
N LEU A 183 -1.75 11.29 9.82
CA LEU A 183 -2.81 12.23 10.19
C LEU A 183 -2.94 13.37 9.18
N LYS A 184 -1.83 13.95 8.73
CA LYS A 184 -1.80 14.98 7.68
C LYS A 184 -2.36 14.43 6.38
N PHE A 185 -1.94 13.23 5.99
CA PHE A 185 -2.42 12.56 4.78
C PHE A 185 -3.93 12.30 4.83
N ALA A 186 -4.41 11.69 5.92
CA ALA A 186 -5.84 11.46 6.14
C ALA A 186 -6.65 12.77 6.13
N ALA A 187 -6.04 13.88 6.59
CA ALA A 187 -6.63 15.21 6.55
C ALA A 187 -6.72 15.74 5.12
N ALA A 188 -5.64 15.70 4.37
CA ALA A 188 -5.56 16.20 2.99
C ALA A 188 -6.56 15.48 2.07
N VAL A 189 -6.64 14.15 2.15
CA VAL A 189 -7.58 13.35 1.35
C VAL A 189 -9.01 13.31 1.93
N ARG A 190 -9.25 13.94 3.08
CA ARG A 190 -10.56 14.01 3.76
C ARG A 190 -11.22 12.63 3.91
N CYS A 191 -10.45 11.61 4.33
CA CYS A 191 -10.98 10.27 4.47
C CYS A 191 -12.04 10.19 5.58
N ARG A 192 -13.03 9.32 5.39
CA ARG A 192 -14.10 9.03 6.36
C ARG A 192 -13.76 7.90 7.30
N ARG A 193 -12.94 6.96 6.82
CA ARG A 193 -12.38 5.85 7.61
C ARG A 193 -10.96 5.59 7.12
N ALA A 194 -10.09 5.15 8.03
CA ALA A 194 -8.74 4.77 7.69
C ALA A 194 -8.43 3.37 8.22
N PHE A 195 -7.70 2.60 7.42
CA PHE A 195 -7.31 1.24 7.70
C PHE A 195 -5.79 1.13 7.58
N VAL A 196 -5.14 0.75 8.69
CA VAL A 196 -3.71 0.43 8.68
C VAL A 196 -3.55 -1.05 8.39
N TYR A 197 -2.71 -1.41 7.43
CA TYR A 197 -2.47 -2.78 7.01
C TYR A 197 -0.96 -3.05 6.84
N ALA A 198 -0.62 -4.29 6.50
CA ALA A 198 0.76 -4.73 6.25
C ALA A 198 1.72 -4.52 7.44
N VAL A 199 1.22 -4.71 8.66
CA VAL A 199 1.95 -4.44 9.90
C VAL A 199 2.83 -5.61 10.35
N GLY A 200 2.67 -6.78 9.75
CA GLY A 200 3.53 -7.93 10.03
C GLY A 200 3.25 -8.63 11.38
N ARG A 201 2.06 -8.48 11.96
CA ARG A 201 1.68 -9.10 13.25
C ARG A 201 1.20 -10.54 13.13
N GLU A 202 0.98 -11.03 11.94
CA GLU A 202 0.46 -12.36 11.71
C GLU A 202 1.47 -13.41 12.19
N PRO A 203 1.01 -14.43 12.94
CA PRO A 203 1.89 -15.37 13.63
C PRO A 203 2.89 -16.12 12.74
N TRP A 204 2.55 -16.29 11.46
CA TRP A 204 3.44 -16.95 10.49
C TRP A 204 4.58 -16.04 10.01
N LEU A 205 4.42 -14.70 10.07
CA LEU A 205 5.43 -13.76 9.60
C LEU A 205 6.67 -13.73 10.49
N LYS A 206 6.55 -14.00 11.78
CA LYS A 206 7.72 -14.08 12.66
C LYS A 206 8.76 -15.11 12.21
N HIS A 207 8.31 -16.16 11.53
CA HIS A 207 9.19 -17.21 11.02
C HIS A 207 9.82 -16.85 9.67
N LEU A 208 9.15 -16.00 8.89
CA LEU A 208 9.62 -15.56 7.58
C LEU A 208 10.50 -14.31 7.71
N LEU A 209 10.10 -13.41 8.57
CA LEU A 209 10.60 -12.05 8.61
C LEU A 209 11.36 -11.75 9.91
N ALA A 210 11.40 -12.70 10.84
CA ALA A 210 11.92 -12.51 12.21
C ALA A 210 11.27 -11.30 12.94
N LEU A 211 10.11 -10.83 12.46
CA LEU A 211 9.32 -9.80 13.11
C LEU A 211 8.31 -10.42 14.05
N ASN A 212 8.21 -9.87 15.24
CA ASN A 212 7.19 -10.22 16.22
C ASN A 212 6.85 -8.97 17.03
N PRO A 213 6.21 -7.97 16.40
CA PRO A 213 5.94 -6.70 17.05
C PRO A 213 5.02 -6.89 18.25
N GLY A 214 5.55 -6.52 19.42
CA GLY A 214 4.80 -6.47 20.67
C GLY A 214 3.88 -5.24 20.71
N GLU A 215 2.88 -5.31 21.60
CA GLU A 215 1.94 -4.20 21.77
C GLU A 215 2.60 -2.89 22.20
N ASN A 216 3.77 -2.95 22.85
CA ASN A 216 4.49 -1.77 23.34
C ASN A 216 5.67 -1.36 22.45
N ASP A 217 5.82 -1.99 21.29
CA ASP A 217 6.86 -1.59 20.35
C ASP A 217 6.55 -0.19 19.81
N ALA A 218 7.59 0.61 19.60
CA ALA A 218 7.47 2.02 19.19
C ALA A 218 6.55 2.19 17.98
N TYR A 219 6.68 1.31 17.02
CA TYR A 219 5.90 1.30 15.81
C TYR A 219 4.41 0.93 16.05
N MET A 220 4.11 0.05 16.99
CA MET A 220 2.72 -0.25 17.37
C MET A 220 2.08 0.89 18.17
N MET A 221 2.89 1.58 18.98
CA MET A 221 2.45 2.79 19.70
C MET A 221 2.15 3.92 18.71
N ASP A 222 2.95 4.05 17.66
CA ASP A 222 2.75 5.06 16.62
C ASP A 222 1.45 4.80 15.82
N ILE A 223 1.17 3.55 15.45
CA ILE A 223 -0.11 3.18 14.83
C ILE A 223 -1.31 3.52 15.72
N ARG A 224 -1.21 3.26 17.03
CA ARG A 224 -2.27 3.64 17.97
C ARG A 224 -2.44 5.16 18.04
N ALA A 225 -1.34 5.89 18.09
CA ALA A 225 -1.37 7.35 18.10
C ALA A 225 -2.10 7.91 16.86
N PHE A 226 -1.87 7.31 15.69
CA PHE A 226 -2.61 7.64 14.47
C PHE A 226 -4.12 7.37 14.63
N ILE A 227 -4.51 6.15 15.04
CA ILE A 227 -5.92 5.77 15.18
C ILE A 227 -6.65 6.64 16.21
N GLU A 228 -6.00 6.92 17.33
CA GLU A 228 -6.54 7.79 18.38
C GLU A 228 -6.63 9.26 17.92
N GLY A 229 -5.60 9.73 17.20
CA GLY A 229 -5.57 11.04 16.59
C GLY A 229 -6.71 11.26 15.59
N LEU A 230 -6.97 10.30 14.71
CA LEU A 230 -8.10 10.35 13.78
C LEU A 230 -9.43 10.55 14.52
N LYS A 231 -9.65 9.79 15.57
CA LYS A 231 -10.88 9.88 16.37
C LYS A 231 -10.98 11.21 17.11
N ARG A 232 -9.89 11.65 17.77
CA ARG A 232 -9.84 12.88 18.56
C ARG A 232 -10.00 14.12 17.71
N ASP A 233 -9.24 14.21 16.62
CA ASP A 233 -9.08 15.47 15.88
C ASP A 233 -10.13 15.63 14.78
N ARG A 234 -10.71 14.54 14.32
CA ARG A 234 -11.60 14.52 13.16
C ARG A 234 -12.90 13.72 13.33
N GLY A 235 -13.03 12.96 14.40
CA GLY A 235 -14.16 12.03 14.59
C GLY A 235 -14.16 10.88 13.56
N VAL A 236 -13.01 10.61 12.91
CA VAL A 236 -12.84 9.59 11.90
C VAL A 236 -12.50 8.26 12.55
N ALA A 237 -13.14 7.17 12.12
CA ALA A 237 -12.82 5.84 12.60
C ALA A 237 -11.53 5.33 11.93
N GLY A 238 -10.56 4.93 12.76
CA GLY A 238 -9.36 4.22 12.35
C GLY A 238 -9.38 2.77 12.83
N GLN A 239 -8.82 1.86 12.06
CA GLN A 239 -8.71 0.44 12.42
C GLN A 239 -7.38 -0.15 11.93
N LEU A 240 -6.73 -0.91 12.81
CA LEU A 240 -5.63 -1.79 12.42
C LEU A 240 -6.21 -3.10 11.90
N LEU A 241 -5.86 -3.48 10.67
CA LEU A 241 -6.26 -4.75 10.07
C LEU A 241 -5.34 -5.87 10.54
N PHE A 242 -5.91 -7.04 10.72
CA PHE A 242 -5.19 -8.23 11.16
C PHE A 242 -5.88 -9.50 10.62
N GLY A 243 -5.12 -10.35 9.96
CA GLY A 243 -5.65 -11.56 9.33
C GLY A 243 -6.66 -11.25 8.23
N LYS A 244 -7.70 -12.07 8.11
CA LYS A 244 -8.78 -11.89 7.13
C LYS A 244 -9.84 -10.94 7.67
N CYS A 245 -10.09 -9.86 6.95
CA CYS A 245 -11.10 -8.86 7.31
C CYS A 245 -12.01 -8.57 6.13
N GLU A 246 -13.30 -8.38 6.39
CA GLU A 246 -14.29 -7.87 5.43
C GLU A 246 -14.69 -6.44 5.83
N ILE A 247 -14.64 -5.54 4.86
CA ILE A 247 -14.93 -4.12 5.08
C ILE A 247 -16.07 -3.70 4.18
N PHE A 248 -17.18 -3.30 4.81
CA PHE A 248 -18.36 -2.79 4.11
C PHE A 248 -18.32 -1.27 4.01
N ILE A 249 -18.45 -0.77 2.78
CA ILE A 249 -18.53 0.66 2.47
C ILE A 249 -19.98 0.98 2.10
N SER A 250 -20.80 1.27 3.12
CA SER A 250 -22.23 1.57 2.95
C SER A 250 -22.48 3.04 2.57
N ASP A 251 -23.63 3.30 1.96
CA ASP A 251 -24.13 4.66 1.79
C ASP A 251 -24.50 5.29 3.14
N ARG A 252 -24.39 6.62 3.24
CA ARG A 252 -24.87 7.33 4.41
C ARG A 252 -26.37 7.11 4.53
N GLY A 253 -26.80 6.41 5.56
CA GLY A 253 -28.22 6.27 5.85
C GLY A 253 -28.67 4.92 6.37
N ALA A 254 -27.88 3.85 6.23
CA ALA A 254 -28.16 2.61 6.93
C ALA A 254 -27.60 2.72 8.37
N ARG A 255 -28.48 3.13 9.29
CA ARG A 255 -28.25 3.02 10.75
C ARG A 255 -28.49 1.58 11.17
#